data_0a21d7add070a5aeaf0a67f3d3570f6b
#
_entry.id   0a21d7add070a5aeaf0a67f3d3570f6b
#
_cell.length_a   1.000
_cell.length_b   1.000
_cell.length_c   1.000
_cell.angle_alpha   90.00
_cell.angle_beta   90.00
_cell.angle_gamma   90.00
#
_symmetry.space_group_name_H-M   'P 1'
#
loop_
_entity.id
_entity.type
_entity.pdbx_description
1 polymer ?
#
loop_
_entity_poly.entity_id
_entity_poly.type
_entity_poly.pdbx_seq_one_letter_code
_entity_poly.pdbx_strand_id
1 'polypeptide(L)'
;MRVIYNTATTISGYIADEQNSLAWLFAVESESQPDQEAFLEPITVLVSGSTTYEWVLREEDLVAHPENWPTYFGDRPQFVFTTRDLPVPAGADVRFVRGPVADALPAIREAAGDGDVWVVGGGDLAGQFLDAGALDEVQVSVAPAALTGGAPVLPRTVGPDRLHLREVERFGQFAHLTYDVRPPA
;
A
#
# COMPACT_ATOMS: atom_id res chain seq x y z
N MET A 1 10.29 12.97 5.24
CA MET A 1 9.83 11.58 5.09
C MET A 1 8.45 11.45 5.70
N ARG A 2 7.44 11.11 4.91
CA ARG A 2 6.09 10.69 5.36
C ARG A 2 5.91 9.21 5.04
N VAL A 3 5.08 8.53 5.80
CA VAL A 3 4.63 7.17 5.50
C VAL A 3 3.18 7.24 5.06
N ILE A 4 2.93 6.84 3.82
CA ILE A 4 1.65 6.97 3.13
C ILE A 4 1.10 5.58 2.84
N TYR A 5 -0.11 5.30 3.30
CA TYR A 5 -0.86 4.13 2.85
C TYR A 5 -1.79 4.55 1.73
N ASN A 6 -1.51 4.11 0.50
CA ASN A 6 -2.33 4.41 -0.67
C ASN A 6 -2.83 3.11 -1.29
N THR A 7 -4.16 2.97 -1.42
CA THR A 7 -4.80 1.76 -1.92
C THR A 7 -6.18 2.03 -2.50
N ALA A 8 -6.68 1.10 -3.32
CA ALA A 8 -8.09 1.06 -3.70
C ALA A 8 -8.89 0.20 -2.72
N THR A 9 -10.16 0.54 -2.51
CA THR A 9 -11.08 -0.22 -1.66
C THR A 9 -12.49 -0.23 -2.26
N THR A 10 -13.28 -1.22 -1.88
CA THR A 10 -14.73 -1.24 -2.16
C THR A 10 -15.48 -0.33 -1.20
N ILE A 11 -16.74 0.02 -1.51
CA ILE A 11 -17.62 0.78 -0.59
C ILE A 11 -17.88 0.06 0.74
N SER A 12 -17.67 -1.27 0.78
CA SER A 12 -17.76 -2.10 1.99
C SER A 12 -16.45 -2.20 2.77
N GLY A 13 -15.37 -1.50 2.33
CA GLY A 13 -14.12 -1.39 3.07
C GLY A 13 -13.16 -2.57 2.92
N TYR A 14 -13.24 -3.32 1.82
CA TYR A 14 -12.32 -4.42 1.52
C TYR A 14 -11.40 -4.07 0.35
N ILE A 15 -10.12 -4.43 0.45
CA ILE A 15 -9.11 -4.23 -0.59
C ILE A 15 -8.95 -5.47 -1.50
N ALA A 16 -9.34 -6.64 -1.05
CA ALA A 16 -9.35 -7.88 -1.80
C ALA A 16 -10.48 -8.78 -1.30
N ASP A 17 -10.94 -9.73 -2.12
CA ASP A 17 -11.91 -10.74 -1.71
C ASP A 17 -11.28 -11.84 -0.83
N GLU A 18 -12.07 -12.85 -0.44
CA GLU A 18 -11.62 -13.96 0.40
C GLU A 18 -10.55 -14.84 -0.27
N GLN A 19 -10.41 -14.77 -1.58
CA GLN A 19 -9.37 -15.44 -2.37
C GLN A 19 -8.16 -14.55 -2.68
N ASN A 20 -8.10 -13.35 -2.08
CA ASN A 20 -7.12 -12.31 -2.36
C ASN A 20 -7.13 -11.84 -3.82
N SER A 21 -8.29 -11.88 -4.48
CA SER A 21 -8.47 -11.39 -5.85
C SER A 21 -8.83 -9.91 -5.86
N LEU A 22 -8.32 -9.19 -6.87
CA LEU A 22 -8.67 -7.81 -7.19
C LEU A 22 -9.57 -7.71 -8.44
N ALA A 23 -10.24 -8.79 -8.84
CA ALA A 23 -11.09 -8.81 -10.03
C ALA A 23 -12.15 -7.69 -10.03
N TRP A 24 -12.67 -7.33 -8.84
CA TRP A 24 -13.60 -6.23 -8.67
C TRP A 24 -12.99 -4.87 -9.07
N LEU A 25 -11.69 -4.67 -8.83
CA LEU A 25 -10.98 -3.43 -9.16
C LEU A 25 -10.79 -3.30 -10.67
N PHE A 26 -10.35 -4.36 -11.31
CA PHE A 26 -10.13 -4.38 -12.77
C PHE A 26 -11.44 -4.35 -13.59
N ALA A 27 -12.56 -4.67 -12.96
CA ALA A 27 -13.88 -4.55 -13.58
C ALA A 27 -14.44 -3.12 -13.59
N VAL A 28 -13.79 -2.18 -12.89
CA VAL A 28 -14.24 -0.78 -12.86
C VAL A 28 -13.76 -0.07 -14.13
N GLU A 29 -14.69 0.30 -14.99
CA GLU A 29 -14.39 1.18 -16.13
C GLU A 29 -14.03 2.58 -15.62
N SER A 30 -12.85 3.06 -15.95
CA SER A 30 -12.41 4.39 -15.53
C SER A 30 -11.79 5.15 -16.70
N GLU A 31 -12.39 6.31 -17.02
CA GLU A 31 -11.88 7.23 -18.03
C GLU A 31 -10.71 8.08 -17.52
N SER A 32 -10.51 8.13 -16.21
CA SER A 32 -9.43 8.85 -15.55
C SER A 32 -8.91 8.09 -14.33
N GLN A 33 -7.62 8.24 -14.06
CA GLN A 33 -6.95 7.65 -12.90
C GLN A 33 -6.19 8.76 -12.16
N PRO A 34 -5.88 8.57 -10.86
CA PRO A 34 -4.95 9.43 -10.15
C PRO A 34 -3.63 9.54 -10.92
N ASP A 35 -2.98 10.67 -10.82
CA ASP A 35 -1.65 10.87 -11.40
C ASP A 35 -0.62 10.01 -10.63
N GLN A 36 -0.40 8.81 -11.16
CA GLN A 36 0.51 7.85 -10.55
C GLN A 36 1.96 8.33 -10.58
N GLU A 37 2.36 9.09 -11.60
CA GLU A 37 3.72 9.62 -11.72
C GLU A 37 3.96 10.66 -10.63
N ALA A 38 3.05 11.62 -10.48
CA ALA A 38 3.12 12.63 -9.41
C ALA A 38 3.08 12.01 -8.01
N PHE A 39 2.29 10.94 -7.80
CA PHE A 39 2.30 10.21 -6.54
C PHE A 39 3.64 9.53 -6.27
N LEU A 40 4.25 8.91 -7.28
CA LEU A 40 5.49 8.16 -7.15
C LEU A 40 6.75 9.04 -7.08
N GLU A 41 6.68 10.30 -7.52
CA GLU A 41 7.84 11.20 -7.54
C GLU A 41 8.54 11.33 -6.16
N PRO A 42 7.84 11.61 -5.05
CA PRO A 42 8.46 11.71 -3.71
C PRO A 42 8.74 10.35 -3.07
N ILE A 43 8.22 9.25 -3.60
CA ILE A 43 8.36 7.91 -3.00
C ILE A 43 9.74 7.35 -3.28
N THR A 44 10.47 7.02 -2.24
CA THR A 44 11.81 6.43 -2.33
C THR A 44 11.88 5.02 -1.75
N VAL A 45 10.89 4.59 -0.97
CA VAL A 45 10.82 3.26 -0.37
C VAL A 45 9.42 2.69 -0.51
N LEU A 46 9.34 1.40 -0.81
CA LEU A 46 8.10 0.63 -0.83
C LEU A 46 8.06 -0.34 0.35
N VAL A 47 6.87 -0.52 0.92
CA VAL A 47 6.65 -1.47 2.00
C VAL A 47 5.41 -2.31 1.71
N SER A 48 5.52 -3.63 1.83
CA SER A 48 4.39 -4.54 1.62
C SER A 48 4.40 -5.72 2.58
N GLY A 49 3.23 -6.29 2.80
CA GLY A 49 3.10 -7.63 3.37
C GLY A 49 3.34 -8.72 2.32
N SER A 50 3.61 -9.93 2.77
CA SER A 50 3.87 -11.06 1.88
C SER A 50 2.75 -11.35 0.87
N THR A 51 1.48 -11.24 1.28
CA THR A 51 0.34 -11.50 0.39
C THR A 51 0.30 -10.52 -0.77
N THR A 52 0.49 -9.23 -0.52
CA THR A 52 0.56 -8.19 -1.56
C THR A 52 1.76 -8.42 -2.46
N TYR A 53 2.93 -8.71 -1.89
CA TYR A 53 4.14 -8.99 -2.66
C TYR A 53 3.97 -10.18 -3.60
N GLU A 54 3.51 -11.33 -3.08
CA GLU A 54 3.27 -12.54 -3.89
C GLU A 54 2.20 -12.34 -4.95
N TRP A 55 1.16 -11.53 -4.64
CA TRP A 55 0.13 -11.20 -5.61
C TRP A 55 0.74 -10.46 -6.82
N VAL A 56 1.54 -9.42 -6.58
CA VAL A 56 2.19 -8.66 -7.65
C VAL A 56 3.17 -9.52 -8.44
N LEU A 57 3.99 -10.34 -7.76
CA LEU A 57 4.89 -11.27 -8.45
C LEU A 57 4.16 -12.18 -9.43
N ARG A 58 2.99 -12.67 -9.03
CA ARG A 58 2.18 -13.60 -9.85
C ARG A 58 1.46 -12.90 -10.98
N GLU A 59 0.78 -11.77 -10.70
CA GLU A 59 -0.02 -11.05 -11.71
C GLU A 59 0.85 -10.51 -12.86
N GLU A 60 2.05 -10.04 -12.54
CA GLU A 60 2.98 -9.43 -13.50
C GLU A 60 4.09 -10.40 -13.93
N ASP A 61 4.03 -11.66 -13.50
CA ASP A 61 5.00 -12.73 -13.77
C ASP A 61 6.48 -12.27 -13.58
N LEU A 62 6.72 -11.49 -12.51
CA LEU A 62 8.00 -10.78 -12.31
C LEU A 62 9.17 -11.70 -11.98
N VAL A 63 8.92 -12.95 -11.61
CA VAL A 63 9.99 -13.94 -11.41
C VAL A 63 10.51 -14.47 -12.74
N ALA A 64 9.62 -14.70 -13.71
CA ALA A 64 9.99 -15.13 -15.06
C ALA A 64 10.44 -13.94 -15.93
N HIS A 65 9.90 -12.75 -15.68
CA HIS A 65 10.17 -11.52 -16.41
C HIS A 65 10.70 -10.40 -15.49
N PRO A 66 11.88 -10.59 -14.85
CA PRO A 66 12.41 -9.61 -13.89
C PRO A 66 12.76 -8.26 -14.52
N GLU A 67 12.94 -8.20 -15.83
CA GLU A 67 13.15 -6.97 -16.60
C GLU A 67 11.97 -5.98 -16.49
N ASN A 68 10.77 -6.47 -16.11
CA ASN A 68 9.58 -5.65 -15.90
C ASN A 68 9.53 -5.01 -14.50
N TRP A 69 10.36 -5.46 -13.56
CA TRP A 69 10.37 -4.91 -12.19
C TRP A 69 10.48 -3.38 -12.14
N PRO A 70 11.42 -2.74 -12.87
CA PRO A 70 11.56 -1.28 -12.85
C PRO A 70 10.33 -0.53 -13.36
N THR A 71 9.52 -1.14 -14.21
CA THR A 71 8.28 -0.53 -14.74
C THR A 71 7.26 -0.29 -13.62
N TYR A 72 7.18 -1.19 -12.64
CA TYR A 72 6.22 -1.11 -11.54
C TYR A 72 6.79 -0.40 -10.31
N PHE A 73 8.07 -0.63 -10.01
CA PHE A 73 8.66 -0.23 -8.73
C PHE A 73 9.87 0.70 -8.87
N GLY A 74 10.40 0.87 -10.10
CA GLY A 74 11.65 1.59 -10.32
C GLY A 74 12.83 0.91 -9.60
N ASP A 75 13.80 1.70 -9.19
CA ASP A 75 14.97 1.26 -8.41
C ASP A 75 14.76 1.36 -6.90
N ARG A 76 13.49 1.49 -6.45
CA ARG A 76 13.15 1.68 -5.04
C ARG A 76 13.34 0.38 -4.26
N PRO A 77 14.02 0.40 -3.10
CA PRO A 77 14.05 -0.73 -2.19
C PRO A 77 12.63 -1.05 -1.69
N GLN A 78 12.31 -2.34 -1.69
CA GLN A 78 11.03 -2.83 -1.17
C GLN A 78 11.26 -3.66 0.09
N PHE A 79 10.71 -3.19 1.22
CA PHE A 79 10.67 -3.93 2.47
C PHE A 79 9.43 -4.82 2.50
N VAL A 80 9.64 -6.14 2.57
CA VAL A 80 8.55 -7.12 2.58
C VAL A 80 8.45 -7.80 3.94
N PHE A 81 7.36 -7.51 4.65
CA PHE A 81 7.10 -8.11 5.97
C PHE A 81 6.61 -9.56 5.82
N THR A 82 7.44 -10.51 6.22
CA THR A 82 7.17 -11.94 6.08
C THR A 82 8.03 -12.78 7.01
N THR A 83 7.51 -13.94 7.42
CA THR A 83 8.30 -14.99 8.08
C THR A 83 8.77 -16.08 7.11
N ARG A 84 8.33 -15.99 5.84
CA ARG A 84 8.61 -16.96 4.78
C ARG A 84 9.78 -16.51 3.91
N ASP A 85 10.45 -17.46 3.30
CA ASP A 85 11.41 -17.20 2.25
C ASP A 85 10.63 -17.17 0.92
N LEU A 86 10.64 -16.01 0.25
CA LEU A 86 9.91 -15.76 -0.99
C LEU A 86 10.89 -15.53 -2.14
N PRO A 87 10.47 -15.78 -3.40
CA PRO A 87 11.32 -15.49 -4.56
C PRO A 87 11.59 -14.00 -4.67
N VAL A 88 12.78 -13.66 -5.19
CA VAL A 88 13.18 -12.29 -5.50
C VAL A 88 13.47 -12.20 -7.00
N PRO A 89 12.81 -11.31 -7.74
CA PRO A 89 13.15 -11.06 -9.14
C PRO A 89 14.60 -10.62 -9.30
N ALA A 90 15.26 -11.07 -10.35
CA ALA A 90 16.67 -10.74 -10.58
C ALA A 90 16.86 -9.22 -10.69
N GLY A 91 17.78 -8.66 -9.92
CA GLY A 91 18.08 -7.21 -9.91
C GLY A 91 17.16 -6.36 -9.03
N ALA A 92 16.11 -6.91 -8.44
CA ALA A 92 15.24 -6.18 -7.52
C ALA A 92 15.90 -6.01 -6.13
N ASP A 93 15.82 -4.81 -5.53
CA ASP A 93 16.22 -4.56 -4.14
C ASP A 93 15.05 -4.90 -3.21
N VAL A 94 14.91 -6.18 -2.88
CA VAL A 94 13.89 -6.68 -1.94
C VAL A 94 14.54 -7.07 -0.63
N ARG A 95 14.04 -6.51 0.47
CA ARG A 95 14.54 -6.70 1.82
C ARG A 95 13.46 -7.35 2.69
N PHE A 96 13.62 -8.63 3.01
CA PHE A 96 12.67 -9.31 3.88
C PHE A 96 12.84 -8.90 5.34
N VAL A 97 11.72 -8.54 5.96
CA VAL A 97 11.64 -8.11 7.36
C VAL A 97 10.88 -9.15 8.17
N ARG A 98 11.51 -9.60 9.26
CA ARG A 98 10.89 -10.48 10.27
C ARG A 98 10.72 -9.70 11.57
N GLY A 99 9.51 -9.68 12.10
CA GLY A 99 9.20 -8.97 13.34
C GLY A 99 8.29 -7.75 13.15
N PRO A 100 8.10 -6.96 14.21
CA PRO A 100 7.17 -5.85 14.21
C PRO A 100 7.70 -4.66 13.39
N VAL A 101 6.78 -3.83 12.91
CA VAL A 101 7.08 -2.60 12.15
C VAL A 101 8.04 -1.69 12.93
N ALA A 102 7.83 -1.54 14.24
CA ALA A 102 8.65 -0.67 15.09
C ALA A 102 10.16 -0.96 14.99
N ASP A 103 10.53 -2.23 14.89
CA ASP A 103 11.94 -2.66 14.82
C ASP A 103 12.56 -2.37 13.43
N ALA A 104 11.74 -2.33 12.38
CA ALA A 104 12.17 -2.06 11.02
C ALA A 104 12.22 -0.56 10.68
N LEU A 105 11.53 0.30 11.43
CA LEU A 105 11.46 1.74 11.15
C LEU A 105 12.82 2.42 10.99
N PRO A 106 13.87 2.14 11.79
CA PRO A 106 15.18 2.75 11.58
C PRO A 106 15.76 2.46 10.20
N ALA A 107 15.70 1.20 9.75
CA ALA A 107 16.21 0.79 8.44
C ALA A 107 15.39 1.35 7.27
N ILE A 108 14.05 1.42 7.44
CA ILE A 108 13.14 2.03 6.45
C ILE A 108 13.44 3.53 6.33
N ARG A 109 13.63 4.24 7.45
CA ARG A 109 13.97 5.67 7.46
C ARG A 109 15.33 5.95 6.83
N GLU A 110 16.32 5.13 7.13
CA GLU A 110 17.66 5.23 6.53
C GLU A 110 17.58 5.06 5.01
N ALA A 111 16.82 4.06 4.54
CA ALA A 111 16.64 3.82 3.10
C ALA A 111 15.84 4.93 2.42
N ALA A 112 14.86 5.53 3.11
CA ALA A 112 14.03 6.59 2.55
C ALA A 112 14.78 7.94 2.44
N GLY A 113 15.72 8.21 3.32
CA GLY A 113 16.39 9.52 3.37
C GLY A 113 15.37 10.66 3.54
N ASP A 114 15.38 11.60 2.61
CA ASP A 114 14.42 12.72 2.61
C ASP A 114 13.11 12.41 1.88
N GLY A 115 13.03 11.27 1.18
CA GLY A 115 11.83 10.87 0.44
C GLY A 115 10.75 10.24 1.31
N ASP A 116 9.63 9.93 0.69
CA ASP A 116 8.45 9.35 1.34
C ASP A 116 8.41 7.82 1.18
N VAL A 117 7.68 7.16 2.06
CA VAL A 117 7.49 5.71 2.11
C VAL A 117 6.06 5.38 1.69
N TRP A 118 5.88 4.51 0.71
CA TRP A 118 4.57 3.99 0.34
C TRP A 118 4.33 2.61 0.94
N VAL A 119 3.35 2.51 1.82
CA VAL A 119 2.79 1.23 2.25
C VAL A 119 1.81 0.77 1.16
N VAL A 120 2.27 -0.15 0.32
CA VAL A 120 1.51 -0.68 -0.83
C VAL A 120 0.32 -1.54 -0.35
N GLY A 121 0.51 -2.23 0.77
CA GLY A 121 -0.49 -3.09 1.37
C GLY A 121 0.12 -4.26 2.16
N GLY A 122 -0.68 -5.13 2.86
CA GLY A 122 -2.15 -5.01 3.06
C GLY A 122 -2.54 -4.10 4.21
N GLY A 123 -3.86 -4.03 4.40
CA GLY A 123 -4.43 -3.16 5.43
C GLY A 123 -3.97 -3.45 6.85
N ASP A 124 -3.70 -4.71 7.20
CA ASP A 124 -3.15 -5.03 8.52
C ASP A 124 -1.74 -4.46 8.71
N LEU A 125 -0.89 -4.49 7.66
CA LEU A 125 0.43 -3.87 7.73
C LEU A 125 0.33 -2.35 7.89
N ALA A 126 -0.57 -1.69 7.16
CA ALA A 126 -0.85 -0.27 7.37
C ALA A 126 -1.32 0.01 8.81
N GLY A 127 -2.14 -0.88 9.37
CA GLY A 127 -2.54 -0.85 10.78
C GLY A 127 -1.36 -0.98 11.73
N GLN A 128 -0.36 -1.80 11.45
CA GLN A 128 0.86 -1.91 12.28
C GLN A 128 1.71 -0.64 12.22
N PHE A 129 1.78 0.06 11.07
CA PHE A 129 2.42 1.39 10.99
C PHE A 129 1.64 2.42 11.81
N LEU A 130 0.30 2.38 11.78
CA LEU A 130 -0.55 3.24 12.62
C LEU A 130 -0.32 2.99 14.11
N ASP A 131 -0.27 1.71 14.52
CA ASP A 131 -0.04 1.29 15.92
C ASP A 131 1.35 1.74 16.41
N ALA A 132 2.35 1.72 15.53
CA ALA A 132 3.70 2.20 15.80
C ALA A 132 3.83 3.74 15.79
N GLY A 133 2.74 4.48 15.53
CA GLY A 133 2.75 5.94 15.40
C GLY A 133 3.59 6.45 14.22
N ALA A 134 3.71 5.64 13.17
CA ALA A 134 4.57 5.89 12.02
C ALA A 134 3.79 6.07 10.71
N LEU A 135 2.46 6.01 10.73
CA LEU A 135 1.62 6.29 9.56
C LEU A 135 1.20 7.76 9.59
N ASP A 136 1.48 8.50 8.53
CA ASP A 136 1.23 9.94 8.43
C ASP A 136 -0.01 10.25 7.58
N GLU A 137 -0.29 9.41 6.58
CA GLU A 137 -1.34 9.68 5.60
C GLU A 137 -2.01 8.38 5.13
N VAL A 138 -3.31 8.45 4.93
CA VAL A 138 -4.12 7.38 4.31
C VAL A 138 -4.82 7.95 3.09
N GLN A 139 -4.55 7.34 1.93
CA GLN A 139 -5.21 7.63 0.67
C GLN A 139 -6.01 6.40 0.23
N VAL A 140 -7.31 6.57 0.02
CA VAL A 140 -8.18 5.47 -0.41
C VAL A 140 -9.02 5.87 -1.63
N SER A 141 -8.89 5.09 -2.70
CA SER A 141 -9.76 5.19 -3.87
C SER A 141 -10.93 4.23 -3.71
N VAL A 142 -12.10 4.75 -3.37
CA VAL A 142 -13.31 3.97 -3.17
C VAL A 142 -13.99 3.68 -4.50
N ALA A 143 -14.04 2.39 -4.88
CA ALA A 143 -14.66 1.90 -6.10
C ALA A 143 -16.17 1.69 -5.93
N PRO A 144 -16.97 1.76 -7.01
CA PRO A 144 -18.39 1.41 -7.02
C PRO A 144 -18.63 -0.10 -6.99
N ALA A 145 -18.00 -0.78 -6.03
CA ALA A 145 -18.07 -2.22 -5.83
C ALA A 145 -18.27 -2.53 -4.34
N ALA A 146 -18.86 -3.66 -4.02
CA ALA A 146 -19.02 -4.14 -2.66
C ALA A 146 -18.65 -5.61 -2.56
N LEU A 147 -17.98 -5.98 -1.49
CA LEU A 147 -17.66 -7.36 -1.13
C LEU A 147 -18.32 -7.70 0.21
N THR A 148 -18.67 -8.95 0.40
CA THR A 148 -19.27 -9.45 1.66
C THR A 148 -18.22 -9.87 2.69
N GLY A 149 -16.94 -9.96 2.27
CA GLY A 149 -15.80 -10.37 3.09
C GLY A 149 -14.51 -10.21 2.32
N GLY A 150 -13.39 -10.50 2.98
CA GLY A 150 -12.06 -10.42 2.39
C GLY A 150 -11.07 -9.65 3.26
N ALA A 151 -10.03 -9.09 2.64
CA ALA A 151 -9.00 -8.31 3.31
C ALA A 151 -9.51 -6.88 3.59
N PRO A 152 -9.66 -6.45 4.86
CA PRO A 152 -10.15 -5.10 5.18
C PRO A 152 -9.10 -4.03 4.86
N VAL A 153 -9.56 -2.83 4.51
CA VAL A 153 -8.70 -1.70 4.13
C VAL A 153 -7.82 -1.24 5.30
N LEU A 154 -8.36 -1.16 6.49
CA LEU A 154 -7.62 -0.77 7.71
C LEU A 154 -8.27 -1.42 8.94
N PRO A 155 -7.86 -2.65 9.33
CA PRO A 155 -8.48 -3.38 10.43
C PRO A 155 -8.03 -2.86 11.79
N ARG A 156 -8.32 -1.60 12.06
CA ARG A 156 -8.06 -0.92 13.34
C ARG A 156 -9.26 -0.07 13.74
N THR A 157 -9.48 0.06 15.04
CA THR A 157 -10.41 1.06 15.55
C THR A 157 -9.69 2.40 15.63
N VAL A 158 -10.10 3.34 14.78
CA VAL A 158 -9.51 4.68 14.69
C VAL A 158 -10.63 5.70 14.79
N GLY A 159 -10.55 6.62 15.74
CA GLY A 159 -11.53 7.66 15.93
C GLY A 159 -11.34 8.88 15.02
N PRO A 160 -12.34 9.77 14.95
CA PRO A 160 -12.27 10.98 14.14
C PRO A 160 -11.27 12.03 14.70
N ASP A 161 -10.78 11.82 15.89
CA ASP A 161 -9.67 12.56 16.49
C ASP A 161 -8.32 12.24 15.84
N ARG A 162 -8.19 11.04 15.26
CA ARG A 162 -6.96 10.53 14.63
C ARG A 162 -6.94 10.69 13.11
N LEU A 163 -8.09 10.62 12.43
CA LEU A 163 -8.21 10.76 10.99
C LEU A 163 -8.86 12.09 10.63
N HIS A 164 -8.14 12.93 9.90
CA HIS A 164 -8.63 14.21 9.43
C HIS A 164 -8.72 14.22 7.91
N LEU A 165 -9.94 14.28 7.38
CA LEU A 165 -10.17 14.37 5.94
C LEU A 165 -9.58 15.69 5.41
N ARG A 166 -8.58 15.57 4.52
CA ARG A 166 -7.90 16.70 3.90
C ARG A 166 -8.44 17.01 2.50
N GLU A 167 -8.71 15.96 1.72
CA GLU A 167 -9.07 16.11 0.32
C GLU A 167 -10.05 15.06 -0.15
N VAL A 168 -10.90 15.43 -1.09
CA VAL A 168 -11.84 14.55 -1.79
C VAL A 168 -11.77 14.87 -3.28
N GLU A 169 -11.39 13.87 -4.07
CA GLU A 169 -11.33 14.00 -5.52
C GLU A 169 -12.15 12.90 -6.20
N ARG A 170 -12.45 13.09 -7.46
CA ARG A 170 -13.10 12.08 -8.29
C ARG A 170 -12.22 11.73 -9.47
N PHE A 171 -11.90 10.44 -9.62
CA PHE A 171 -11.23 9.89 -10.79
C PHE A 171 -12.12 8.84 -11.46
N GLY A 172 -12.76 9.24 -12.56
CA GLY A 172 -13.74 8.39 -13.23
C GLY A 172 -14.86 7.96 -12.28
N GLN A 173 -14.93 6.68 -11.95
CA GLN A 173 -15.91 6.10 -11.03
C GLN A 173 -15.41 5.99 -9.58
N PHE A 174 -14.18 6.41 -9.28
CA PHE A 174 -13.61 6.35 -7.94
C PHE A 174 -13.81 7.66 -7.18
N ALA A 175 -14.17 7.55 -5.89
CA ALA A 175 -14.01 8.63 -4.93
C ALA A 175 -12.67 8.47 -4.21
N HIS A 176 -11.73 9.38 -4.47
CA HIS A 176 -10.42 9.39 -3.82
C HIS A 176 -10.46 10.27 -2.58
N LEU A 177 -10.10 9.71 -1.44
CA LEU A 177 -10.14 10.36 -0.15
C LEU A 177 -8.74 10.38 0.44
N THR A 178 -8.25 11.55 0.84
CA THR A 178 -6.98 11.72 1.53
C THR A 178 -7.20 12.15 2.97
N TYR A 179 -6.65 11.38 3.90
CA TYR A 179 -6.70 11.66 5.34
C TYR A 179 -5.30 11.87 5.90
N ASP A 180 -5.13 12.93 6.69
CA ASP A 180 -3.99 13.07 7.58
C ASP A 180 -4.21 12.21 8.83
N VAL A 181 -3.16 11.50 9.27
CA VAL A 181 -3.15 10.72 10.51
C VAL A 181 -2.53 11.57 11.61
N ARG A 182 -3.32 11.86 12.65
CA ARG A 182 -2.84 12.61 13.81
C ARG A 182 -2.25 11.68 14.85
N PRO A 183 -1.25 12.15 15.63
CA PRO A 183 -0.75 11.38 16.75
C PRO A 183 -1.86 11.14 17.78
N PRO A 184 -1.77 10.07 18.59
CA PRO A 184 -2.66 9.89 19.72
C PRO A 184 -2.53 11.06 20.70
N ALA A 185 -3.66 11.45 21.30
CA ALA A 185 -3.71 12.49 22.34
C ALA A 185 -2.95 12.09 23.61
#